data_706344834bccee928317ac7467f9163d
#
_entry.id   706344834bccee928317ac7467f9163d
#
_cell.length_a   1.000
_cell.length_b   1.000
_cell.length_c   1.000
_cell.angle_alpha   90.00
_cell.angle_beta   90.00
_cell.angle_gamma   90.00
#
_symmetry.space_group_name_H-M   'P 1'
#
loop_
_entity.id
_entity.type
_entity.pdbx_description
1 polymer ?
#
loop_
_entity_poly.entity_id
_entity_poly.type
_entity_poly.pdbx_seq_one_letter_code
_entity_poly.pdbx_strand_id
1 'polypeptide(L)'
;MNWKLIFGLSLLGLAMAFATVFFVPATVEPVCWLVVFVVYAYLIARARSSGQFLHGFLLGLVNCAWVTGAHMVFFERYLAKHPQEAAVMATMPLANSPRLLMALFGPVVGIISGIVIGLLAFLAGKFVKAPGTN
;
A
#
# COMPACT_ATOMS: atom_id res chain seq x y z
N MET A 1 20.11 -3.81 1.83
CA MET A 1 18.66 -3.96 1.56
C MET A 1 18.18 -5.32 2.06
N ASN A 2 17.11 -5.37 2.82
CA ASN A 2 16.53 -6.63 3.29
C ASN A 2 15.25 -6.97 2.51
N TRP A 3 15.43 -7.63 1.37
CA TRP A 3 14.31 -8.01 0.50
C TRP A 3 13.35 -9.02 1.15
N LYS A 4 13.87 -9.92 2.02
CA LYS A 4 13.03 -10.86 2.77
C LYS A 4 12.03 -10.13 3.68
N LEU A 5 12.49 -9.05 4.32
CA LEU A 5 11.61 -8.20 5.13
C LEU A 5 10.56 -7.50 4.27
N ILE A 6 10.97 -6.90 3.13
CA ILE A 6 10.07 -6.18 2.23
C ILE A 6 8.98 -7.12 1.70
N PHE A 7 9.37 -8.26 1.13
CA PHE A 7 8.40 -9.23 0.59
C PHE A 7 7.56 -9.88 1.71
N GLY A 8 8.15 -10.18 2.86
CA GLY A 8 7.39 -10.73 4.00
C GLY A 8 6.30 -9.77 4.48
N LEU A 9 6.63 -8.48 4.64
CA LEU A 9 5.65 -7.46 5.02
C LEU A 9 4.63 -7.21 3.91
N SER A 10 5.01 -7.29 2.65
CA SER A 10 4.08 -7.06 1.53
C SER A 10 2.96 -8.09 1.45
N LEU A 11 3.10 -9.27 2.10
CA LEU A 11 2.00 -10.24 2.20
C LEU A 11 0.80 -9.68 2.98
N LEU A 12 1.04 -8.81 3.96
CA LEU A 12 -0.05 -8.10 4.63
C LEU A 12 -0.75 -7.14 3.66
N GLY A 13 0.00 -6.46 2.78
CA GLY A 13 -0.58 -5.63 1.72
C GLY A 13 -1.37 -6.44 0.69
N LEU A 14 -0.89 -7.63 0.33
CA LEU A 14 -1.63 -8.56 -0.51
C LEU A 14 -2.94 -8.99 0.16
N ALA A 15 -2.91 -9.37 1.44
CA ALA A 15 -4.10 -9.71 2.20
C ALA A 15 -5.09 -8.53 2.25
N MET A 16 -4.57 -7.31 2.46
CA MET A 16 -5.39 -6.10 2.44
C MET A 16 -5.98 -5.81 1.05
N ALA A 17 -5.23 -6.06 -0.04
CA ALA A 17 -5.73 -5.93 -1.40
C ALA A 17 -6.94 -6.84 -1.66
N PHE A 18 -6.91 -8.07 -1.20
CA PHE A 18 -8.07 -8.95 -1.25
C PHE A 18 -9.20 -8.48 -0.33
N ALA A 19 -8.86 -8.00 0.87
CA ALA A 19 -9.86 -7.50 1.81
C ALA A 19 -10.65 -6.32 1.21
N THR A 20 -10.01 -5.39 0.52
CA THR A 20 -10.68 -4.26 -0.15
C THR A 20 -11.57 -4.67 -1.30
N VAL A 21 -11.22 -5.72 -2.02
CA VAL A 21 -12.06 -6.27 -3.09
C VAL A 21 -13.32 -6.95 -2.55
N PHE A 22 -13.20 -7.72 -1.46
CA PHE A 22 -14.27 -8.63 -1.05
C PHE A 22 -15.04 -8.18 0.19
N PHE A 23 -14.41 -7.47 1.11
CA PHE A 23 -14.95 -7.25 2.47
C PHE A 23 -15.00 -5.77 2.87
N VAL A 24 -13.96 -5.00 2.59
CA VAL A 24 -13.80 -3.63 3.10
C VAL A 24 -14.51 -2.64 2.20
N PRO A 25 -15.48 -1.85 2.70
CA PRO A 25 -16.10 -0.79 1.93
C PRO A 25 -15.20 0.44 1.83
N ALA A 26 -15.39 1.23 0.77
CA ALA A 26 -14.61 2.44 0.48
C ALA A 26 -14.52 3.43 1.67
N THR A 27 -15.56 3.51 2.48
CA THR A 27 -15.61 4.43 3.64
C THR A 27 -14.65 4.05 4.77
N VAL A 28 -14.32 2.77 4.91
CA VAL A 28 -13.46 2.24 6.00
C VAL A 28 -12.05 1.97 5.49
N GLU A 29 -11.88 1.77 4.19
CA GLU A 29 -10.61 1.42 3.57
C GLU A 29 -9.45 2.35 3.96
N PRO A 30 -9.58 3.71 3.96
CA PRO A 30 -8.47 4.59 4.34
C PRO A 30 -7.98 4.37 5.77
N VAL A 31 -8.89 4.06 6.69
CA VAL A 31 -8.54 3.76 8.09
C VAL A 31 -7.78 2.45 8.19
N CYS A 32 -8.21 1.42 7.45
CA CYS A 32 -7.50 0.14 7.40
C CYS A 32 -6.08 0.30 6.86
N TRP A 33 -5.91 1.07 5.78
CA TRP A 33 -4.58 1.37 5.22
C TRP A 33 -3.70 2.15 6.20
N LEU A 34 -4.26 3.13 6.93
CA LEU A 34 -3.51 3.86 7.95
C LEU A 34 -2.96 2.92 9.03
N VAL A 35 -3.78 1.99 9.52
CA VAL A 35 -3.36 0.99 10.50
C VAL A 35 -2.23 0.12 9.93
N VAL A 36 -2.38 -0.36 8.70
CA VAL A 36 -1.35 -1.17 8.02
C VAL A 36 -0.04 -0.39 7.89
N PHE A 37 -0.08 0.89 7.52
CA PHE A 37 1.10 1.74 7.39
C PHE A 37 1.83 1.94 8.73
N VAL A 38 1.08 2.13 9.81
CA VAL A 38 1.67 2.22 11.18
C VAL A 38 2.32 0.90 11.57
N VAL A 39 1.68 -0.23 11.30
CA VAL A 39 2.26 -1.56 11.54
C VAL A 39 3.55 -1.75 10.73
N TYR A 40 3.55 -1.40 9.46
CA TYR A 40 4.76 -1.45 8.63
C TYR A 40 5.88 -0.60 9.20
N ALA A 41 5.58 0.64 9.55
CA ALA A 41 6.55 1.57 10.12
C ALA A 41 7.20 1.01 11.38
N TYR A 42 6.40 0.47 12.29
CA TYR A 42 6.86 -0.14 13.52
C TYR A 42 7.75 -1.37 13.26
N LEU A 43 7.31 -2.28 12.39
CA LEU A 43 8.04 -3.52 12.09
C LEU A 43 9.36 -3.23 11.37
N ILE A 44 9.39 -2.27 10.44
CA ILE A 44 10.62 -1.84 9.77
C ILE A 44 11.57 -1.20 10.78
N ALA A 45 11.08 -0.32 11.64
CA ALA A 45 11.91 0.34 12.68
C ALA A 45 12.51 -0.69 13.64
N ARG A 46 11.75 -1.70 14.05
CA ARG A 46 12.26 -2.79 14.87
C ARG A 46 13.27 -3.69 14.17
N ALA A 47 13.10 -3.92 12.88
CA ALA A 47 13.96 -4.84 12.13
C ALA A 47 15.24 -4.17 11.61
N ARG A 48 15.31 -2.84 11.56
CA ARG A 48 16.39 -2.10 10.90
C ARG A 48 16.86 -0.92 11.74
N SER A 49 18.18 -0.87 12.01
CA SER A 49 18.83 0.28 12.65
C SER A 49 19.08 1.44 11.66
N SER A 50 19.09 1.17 10.37
CA SER A 50 19.33 2.17 9.31
C SER A 50 18.56 1.86 8.05
N GLY A 51 18.34 2.88 7.20
CA GLY A 51 17.68 2.75 5.91
C GLY A 51 16.18 2.46 6.00
N GLN A 52 15.52 2.83 7.10
CA GLN A 52 14.10 2.59 7.32
C GLN A 52 13.24 3.23 6.24
N PHE A 53 13.57 4.48 5.84
CA PHE A 53 12.84 5.17 4.78
C PHE A 53 12.81 4.36 3.47
N LEU A 54 13.99 3.89 3.04
CA LEU A 54 14.10 3.15 1.78
C LEU A 54 13.37 1.81 1.83
N HIS A 55 13.38 1.12 2.99
CA HIS A 55 12.60 -0.11 3.16
C HIS A 55 11.09 0.16 3.07
N GLY A 56 10.61 1.23 3.72
CA GLY A 56 9.20 1.63 3.66
C GLY A 56 8.78 2.07 2.26
N PHE A 57 9.63 2.84 1.58
CA PHE A 57 9.38 3.28 0.21
C PHE A 57 9.25 2.09 -0.76
N LEU A 58 10.20 1.17 -0.73
CA LEU A 58 10.16 -0.01 -1.59
C LEU A 58 9.02 -0.96 -1.24
N LEU A 59 8.67 -1.07 0.04
CA LEU A 59 7.49 -1.83 0.47
C LEU A 59 6.21 -1.23 -0.15
N GLY A 60 6.08 0.10 -0.17
CA GLY A 60 4.96 0.78 -0.83
C GLY A 60 4.86 0.45 -2.32
N LEU A 61 5.99 0.42 -3.04
CA LEU A 61 6.02 0.03 -4.45
C LEU A 61 5.62 -1.43 -4.67
N VAL A 62 6.10 -2.35 -3.83
CA VAL A 62 5.71 -3.77 -3.92
C VAL A 62 4.22 -3.94 -3.60
N ASN A 63 3.71 -3.24 -2.57
CA ASN A 63 2.28 -3.26 -2.26
C ASN A 63 1.43 -2.73 -3.41
N CYS A 64 1.88 -1.66 -4.07
CA CYS A 64 1.19 -1.14 -5.25
C CYS A 64 0.99 -2.23 -6.32
N ALA A 65 2.00 -3.04 -6.59
CA ALA A 65 1.89 -4.13 -7.56
C ALA A 65 0.80 -5.14 -7.15
N TRP A 66 0.75 -5.53 -5.86
CA TRP A 66 -0.29 -6.43 -5.33
C TRP A 66 -1.68 -5.81 -5.41
N VAL A 67 -1.83 -4.57 -4.93
CA VAL A 67 -3.12 -3.88 -4.87
C VAL A 67 -3.65 -3.63 -6.28
N THR A 68 -2.86 -3.03 -7.15
CA THR A 68 -3.26 -2.76 -8.53
C THR A 68 -3.57 -4.07 -9.27
N GLY A 69 -2.75 -5.10 -9.10
CA GLY A 69 -2.97 -6.40 -9.70
C GLY A 69 -4.28 -7.05 -9.23
N ALA A 70 -4.55 -7.08 -7.93
CA ALA A 70 -5.79 -7.62 -7.38
C ALA A 70 -7.02 -6.83 -7.85
N HIS A 71 -6.95 -5.50 -7.85
CA HIS A 71 -8.06 -4.64 -8.30
C HIS A 71 -8.32 -4.80 -9.80
N MET A 72 -7.29 -4.98 -10.63
CA MET A 72 -7.46 -5.24 -12.06
C MET A 72 -8.07 -6.61 -12.33
N VAL A 73 -7.64 -7.64 -11.62
CA VAL A 73 -8.16 -9.02 -11.77
C VAL A 73 -9.62 -9.08 -11.33
N PHE A 74 -9.95 -8.47 -10.20
CA PHE A 74 -11.30 -8.47 -9.62
C PHE A 74 -12.03 -7.14 -9.84
N PHE A 75 -11.79 -6.51 -10.97
CA PHE A 75 -12.20 -5.15 -11.29
C PHE A 75 -13.67 -4.86 -11.00
N GLU A 76 -14.59 -5.68 -11.51
CA GLU A 76 -16.04 -5.49 -11.34
C GLU A 76 -16.45 -5.56 -9.86
N ARG A 77 -15.84 -6.48 -9.11
CA ARG A 77 -16.12 -6.61 -7.67
C ARG A 77 -15.59 -5.43 -6.88
N TYR A 78 -14.41 -4.95 -7.23
CA TYR A 78 -13.81 -3.80 -6.59
C TYR A 78 -14.69 -2.55 -6.80
N LEU A 79 -15.05 -2.23 -8.04
CA LEU A 79 -15.88 -1.07 -8.36
C LEU A 79 -17.29 -1.14 -7.75
N ALA A 80 -17.87 -2.33 -7.61
CA ALA A 80 -19.16 -2.49 -6.94
C ALA A 80 -19.15 -2.03 -5.47
N LYS A 81 -17.98 -2.08 -4.82
CA LYS A 81 -17.78 -1.58 -3.45
C LYS A 81 -17.25 -0.16 -3.36
N HIS A 82 -16.78 0.39 -4.49
CA HIS A 82 -16.16 1.70 -4.60
C HIS A 82 -16.86 2.57 -5.65
N PRO A 83 -18.17 2.86 -5.46
CA PRO A 83 -18.97 3.58 -6.46
C PRO A 83 -18.47 4.99 -6.74
N GLN A 84 -17.83 5.65 -5.78
CA GLN A 84 -17.23 6.96 -5.97
C GLN A 84 -16.05 6.92 -6.95
N GLU A 85 -15.20 5.91 -6.86
CA GLU A 85 -14.09 5.72 -7.79
C GLU A 85 -14.61 5.39 -9.20
N ALA A 86 -15.64 4.55 -9.28
CA ALA A 86 -16.31 4.25 -10.56
C ALA A 86 -16.83 5.53 -11.21
N ALA A 87 -17.48 6.42 -10.45
CA ALA A 87 -17.98 7.70 -10.94
C ALA A 87 -16.84 8.61 -11.41
N VAL A 88 -15.75 8.71 -10.67
CA VAL A 88 -14.57 9.50 -11.06
C VAL A 88 -13.95 8.95 -12.35
N MET A 89 -13.75 7.64 -12.45
CA MET A 89 -13.20 7.00 -13.65
C MET A 89 -14.04 7.25 -14.90
N ALA A 90 -15.36 7.33 -14.74
CA ALA A 90 -16.28 7.61 -15.86
C ALA A 90 -16.12 9.02 -16.44
N THR A 91 -15.56 9.97 -15.69
CA THR A 91 -15.33 11.35 -16.12
C THR A 91 -13.92 11.62 -16.65
N MET A 92 -13.02 10.64 -16.51
CA MET A 92 -11.61 10.80 -16.91
C MET A 92 -11.40 10.53 -18.41
N PRO A 93 -10.37 11.12 -19.02
CA PRO A 93 -9.86 10.64 -20.29
C PRO A 93 -9.60 9.12 -20.20
N LEU A 94 -9.90 8.36 -21.23
CA LEU A 94 -9.83 6.89 -21.24
C LEU A 94 -10.92 6.19 -20.39
N ALA A 95 -12.07 6.82 -20.16
CA ALA A 95 -13.21 6.19 -19.48
C ALA A 95 -13.62 4.84 -20.12
N ASN A 96 -13.37 4.67 -21.43
CA ASN A 96 -13.61 3.41 -22.17
C ASN A 96 -12.58 2.30 -21.83
N SER A 97 -11.53 2.62 -21.07
CA SER A 97 -10.46 1.68 -20.67
C SER A 97 -10.14 1.82 -19.19
N PRO A 98 -11.10 1.59 -18.28
CA PRO A 98 -10.95 1.88 -16.87
C PRO A 98 -9.88 1.02 -16.19
N ARG A 99 -9.63 -0.20 -16.66
CA ARG A 99 -8.49 -1.02 -16.17
C ARG A 99 -7.15 -0.39 -16.53
N LEU A 100 -7.04 0.24 -17.71
CA LEU A 100 -5.82 0.97 -18.08
C LEU A 100 -5.61 2.20 -17.18
N LEU A 101 -6.70 2.94 -16.88
CA LEU A 101 -6.63 4.02 -15.89
C LEU A 101 -6.09 3.52 -14.54
N MET A 102 -6.61 2.42 -14.05
CA MET A 102 -6.15 1.82 -12.78
C MET A 102 -4.67 1.42 -12.85
N ALA A 103 -4.21 0.86 -13.97
CA ALA A 103 -2.80 0.50 -14.18
C ALA A 103 -1.88 1.74 -14.22
N LEU A 104 -2.36 2.87 -14.74
CA LEU A 104 -1.59 4.12 -14.80
C LEU A 104 -1.54 4.84 -13.44
N PHE A 105 -2.65 4.86 -12.71
CA PHE A 105 -2.71 5.50 -11.40
C PHE A 105 -2.07 4.67 -10.29
N GLY A 106 -2.08 3.34 -10.40
CA GLY A 106 -1.47 2.45 -9.42
C GLY A 106 -0.05 2.86 -9.02
N PRO A 107 0.90 3.01 -9.96
CA PRO A 107 2.28 3.43 -9.65
C PRO A 107 2.35 4.79 -8.94
N VAL A 108 1.48 5.74 -9.28
CA VAL A 108 1.43 7.05 -8.61
C VAL A 108 1.03 6.88 -7.14
N VAL A 109 -0.02 6.11 -6.90
CA VAL A 109 -0.46 5.78 -5.53
C VAL A 109 0.63 5.02 -4.78
N GLY A 110 1.32 4.10 -5.46
CA GLY A 110 2.45 3.35 -4.89
C GLY A 110 3.61 4.23 -4.45
N ILE A 111 3.97 5.23 -5.25
CA ILE A 111 5.02 6.19 -4.92
C ILE A 111 4.61 7.02 -3.70
N ILE A 112 3.39 7.57 -3.70
CA ILE A 112 2.87 8.38 -2.59
C ILE A 112 2.82 7.54 -1.31
N SER A 113 2.22 6.36 -1.36
CA SER A 113 2.14 5.43 -0.22
C SER A 113 3.53 5.03 0.27
N GLY A 114 4.46 4.76 -0.65
CA GLY A 114 5.84 4.43 -0.34
C GLY A 114 6.56 5.55 0.41
N ILE A 115 6.36 6.81 -0.02
CA ILE A 115 6.89 7.99 0.68
C ILE A 115 6.31 8.06 2.10
N VAL A 116 5.00 7.90 2.24
CA VAL A 116 4.32 7.94 3.55
C VAL A 116 4.85 6.83 4.47
N ILE A 117 4.87 5.59 4.01
CA ILE A 117 5.40 4.45 4.80
C ILE A 117 6.87 4.69 5.15
N GLY A 118 7.67 5.17 4.19
CA GLY A 118 9.08 5.47 4.40
C GLY A 118 9.31 6.53 5.48
N LEU A 119 8.55 7.62 5.44
CA LEU A 119 8.59 8.68 6.45
C LEU A 119 8.16 8.18 7.82
N LEU A 120 7.06 7.43 7.90
CA LEU A 120 6.60 6.84 9.14
C LEU A 120 7.63 5.86 9.72
N ALA A 121 8.25 5.01 8.89
CA ALA A 121 9.29 4.09 9.32
C ALA A 121 10.55 4.82 9.80
N PHE A 122 10.96 5.88 9.12
CA PHE A 122 12.07 6.73 9.54
C PHE A 122 11.80 7.40 10.89
N LEU A 123 10.61 7.96 11.08
CA LEU A 123 10.20 8.57 12.34
C LEU A 123 10.12 7.53 13.46
N ALA A 124 9.48 6.38 13.20
CA ALA A 124 9.41 5.30 14.17
C ALA A 124 10.80 4.82 14.62
N GLY A 125 11.78 4.81 13.70
CA GLY A 125 13.17 4.45 14.02
C GLY A 125 13.89 5.37 15.00
N LYS A 126 13.34 6.57 15.27
CA LYS A 126 13.86 7.47 16.31
C LYS A 126 13.40 7.07 17.73
N PHE A 127 12.29 6.35 17.82
CA PHE A 127 11.66 5.96 19.10
C PHE A 127 11.78 4.46 19.38
N VAL A 128 11.85 3.65 18.33
CA VAL A 128 11.91 2.19 18.42
C VAL A 128 13.33 1.72 18.18
N LYS A 129 13.96 1.15 19.20
CA LYS A 129 15.32 0.60 19.07
C LYS A 129 15.28 -0.76 18.37
N ALA A 130 16.12 -0.93 17.34
CA ALA A 130 16.35 -2.24 16.75
C ALA A 130 17.11 -3.15 17.77
N PRO A 131 16.85 -4.47 17.77
CA PRO A 131 17.61 -5.39 18.63
C PRO A 131 19.12 -5.28 18.35
N GLY A 132 19.93 -5.18 19.40
CA GLY A 132 21.41 -5.13 19.29
C GLY A 132 22.02 -3.74 19.12
N THR A 133 21.25 -2.65 19.23
CA THR A 133 21.79 -1.29 19.36
C THR A 133 21.81 -0.89 20.84
N ASN A 134 22.86 -1.30 21.53
CA ASN A 134 23.22 -0.75 22.84
C ASN A 134 24.12 0.46 22.65
#